data_13e18c11a81fa7758951cbbb5e2f9cf7
#
_entry.id   13e18c11a81fa7758951cbbb5e2f9cf7
#
_cell.length_a   1.000
_cell.length_b   1.000
_cell.length_c   1.000
_cell.angle_alpha   90.00
_cell.angle_beta   90.00
_cell.angle_gamma   90.00
#
_symmetry.space_group_name_H-M   'P 1'
#
loop_
_entity.id
_entity.type
_entity.pdbx_description
1 polymer ?
#
loop_
_entity_poly.entity_id
_entity_poly.type
_entity_poly.pdbx_seq_one_letter_code
_entity_poly.pdbx_strand_id
1 'polypeptide(L)'
;MTLPVHPDIETILENCVETMRTVILPELESEWGVFCGALMTASLSYANELMKNDRGTQFSEELSDALKSIQSTLDDIPDLKFSEDSSPYETATKALVYAQANPGPVADEVSQVLQPVLMAQLEVELAATSPFMEGWGAARATRKIFGSAASKKSVTFEEKD
;
A
#
# COMPACT_ATOMS: atom_id res chain seq x y z
N MET A 1 20.03 12.56 -31.45
CA MET A 1 18.93 12.46 -30.47
C MET A 1 18.21 11.14 -30.82
N THR A 2 18.53 10.06 -30.13
CA THR A 2 17.85 8.76 -30.32
C THR A 2 16.60 8.79 -29.47
N LEU A 3 15.45 8.72 -30.12
CA LEU A 3 14.17 8.53 -29.43
C LEU A 3 14.23 7.18 -28.68
N PRO A 4 13.74 7.09 -27.44
CA PRO A 4 13.62 5.81 -26.77
C PRO A 4 12.72 4.90 -27.62
N VAL A 5 13.24 3.76 -28.00
CA VAL A 5 12.54 2.79 -28.89
C VAL A 5 11.43 2.06 -28.12
N HIS A 6 11.41 2.16 -26.80
CA HIS A 6 10.42 1.50 -25.94
C HIS A 6 9.81 2.52 -24.99
N PRO A 7 8.49 2.50 -24.77
CA PRO A 7 7.86 3.28 -23.72
C PRO A 7 8.41 2.82 -22.37
N ASP A 8 8.56 3.76 -21.42
CA ASP A 8 8.91 3.42 -20.04
C ASP A 8 7.76 2.66 -19.35
N ILE A 9 8.06 2.04 -18.23
CA ILE A 9 7.10 1.19 -17.51
C ILE A 9 5.90 2.01 -17.02
N GLU A 10 6.10 3.26 -16.63
CA GLU A 10 5.03 4.16 -16.20
C GLU A 10 4.03 4.37 -17.35
N THR A 11 4.51 4.73 -18.53
CA THR A 11 3.68 4.90 -19.73
C THR A 11 2.93 3.60 -20.08
N ILE A 12 3.58 2.44 -19.92
CA ILE A 12 2.93 1.14 -20.17
C ILE A 12 1.78 0.93 -19.16
N LEU A 13 2.02 1.17 -17.88
CA LEU A 13 1.00 0.99 -16.84
C LEU A 13 -0.18 1.96 -17.02
N GLU A 14 0.09 3.23 -17.35
CA GLU A 14 -0.95 4.21 -17.64
C GLU A 14 -1.83 3.76 -18.83
N ASN A 15 -1.22 3.31 -19.91
CA ASN A 15 -1.94 2.80 -21.07
C ASN A 15 -2.74 1.53 -20.74
N CYS A 16 -2.23 0.65 -19.88
CA CYS A 16 -2.96 -0.53 -19.42
C CYS A 16 -4.21 -0.12 -18.60
N VAL A 17 -4.07 0.82 -17.67
CA VAL A 17 -5.19 1.35 -16.88
C VAL A 17 -6.24 1.98 -17.78
N GLU A 18 -5.82 2.82 -18.72
CA GLU A 18 -6.73 3.49 -19.66
C GLU A 18 -7.44 2.47 -20.56
N THR A 19 -6.72 1.50 -21.11
CA THR A 19 -7.30 0.43 -21.93
C THR A 19 -8.30 -0.41 -21.13
N MET A 20 -7.97 -0.74 -19.88
CA MET A 20 -8.91 -1.45 -19.01
C MET A 20 -10.19 -0.65 -18.79
N ARG A 21 -10.10 0.65 -18.54
CA ARG A 21 -11.26 1.52 -18.25
C ARG A 21 -12.12 1.80 -19.47
N THR A 22 -11.49 2.08 -20.62
CA THR A 22 -12.19 2.60 -21.81
C THR A 22 -12.58 1.53 -22.80
N VAL A 23 -11.88 0.40 -22.83
CA VAL A 23 -12.10 -0.66 -23.81
C VAL A 23 -12.60 -1.95 -23.15
N ILE A 24 -11.89 -2.46 -22.14
CA ILE A 24 -12.17 -3.80 -21.62
C ILE A 24 -13.36 -3.82 -20.69
N LEU A 25 -13.41 -2.94 -19.68
CA LEU A 25 -14.50 -2.91 -18.70
C LEU A 25 -15.89 -2.70 -19.34
N PRO A 26 -16.06 -1.80 -20.35
CA PRO A 26 -17.34 -1.62 -21.01
C PRO A 26 -17.84 -2.85 -21.81
N GLU A 27 -16.93 -3.72 -22.25
CA GLU A 27 -17.27 -4.92 -23.03
C GLU A 27 -17.54 -6.16 -22.16
N LEU A 28 -17.34 -6.06 -20.83
CA LEU A 28 -17.60 -7.17 -19.92
C LEU A 28 -19.10 -7.26 -19.57
N GLU A 29 -19.75 -8.31 -20.03
CA GLU A 29 -21.18 -8.55 -19.79
C GLU A 29 -21.46 -9.24 -18.45
N SER A 30 -20.52 -10.03 -17.93
CA SER A 30 -20.71 -10.75 -16.68
C SER A 30 -20.34 -9.89 -15.47
N GLU A 31 -21.17 -9.90 -14.45
CA GLU A 31 -20.91 -9.22 -13.17
C GLU A 31 -19.57 -9.61 -12.57
N TRP A 32 -19.20 -10.90 -12.64
CA TRP A 32 -17.92 -11.40 -12.18
C TRP A 32 -16.76 -10.85 -13.03
N GLY A 33 -16.95 -10.75 -14.35
CA GLY A 33 -15.97 -10.14 -15.25
C GLY A 33 -15.74 -8.68 -14.91
N VAL A 34 -16.79 -7.90 -14.73
CA VAL A 34 -16.71 -6.47 -14.31
C VAL A 34 -16.00 -6.34 -12.97
N PHE A 35 -16.32 -7.20 -12.00
CA PHE A 35 -15.65 -7.22 -10.70
C PHE A 35 -14.14 -7.48 -10.83
N CYS A 36 -13.75 -8.52 -11.57
CA CYS A 36 -12.36 -8.86 -11.78
C CYS A 36 -11.62 -7.75 -12.56
N GLY A 37 -12.27 -7.18 -13.58
CA GLY A 37 -11.72 -6.07 -14.36
C GLY A 37 -11.50 -4.82 -13.50
N ALA A 38 -12.43 -4.48 -12.61
CA ALA A 38 -12.29 -3.36 -11.67
C ALA A 38 -11.12 -3.57 -10.70
N LEU A 39 -10.98 -4.79 -10.14
CA LEU A 39 -9.85 -5.13 -9.27
C LEU A 39 -8.51 -5.05 -10.01
N MET A 40 -8.45 -5.54 -11.26
CA MET A 40 -7.25 -5.48 -12.07
C MET A 40 -6.86 -4.02 -12.37
N THR A 41 -7.83 -3.19 -12.73
CA THR A 41 -7.63 -1.75 -12.98
C THR A 41 -7.11 -1.05 -11.72
N ALA A 42 -7.70 -1.34 -10.55
CA ALA A 42 -7.26 -0.78 -9.28
C ALA A 42 -5.83 -1.23 -8.93
N SER A 43 -5.50 -2.51 -9.15
CA SER A 43 -4.15 -3.05 -8.91
C SER A 43 -3.09 -2.41 -9.82
N LEU A 44 -3.40 -2.22 -11.11
CA LEU A 44 -2.51 -1.54 -12.06
C LEU A 44 -2.33 -0.06 -11.69
N SER A 45 -3.40 0.63 -11.29
CA SER A 45 -3.31 2.02 -10.82
C SER A 45 -2.43 2.14 -9.59
N TYR A 46 -2.57 1.21 -8.64
CA TYR A 46 -1.74 1.18 -7.44
C TYR A 46 -0.26 0.91 -7.78
N ALA A 47 0.02 -0.06 -8.66
CA ALA A 47 1.37 -0.33 -9.12
C ALA A 47 2.01 0.90 -9.81
N ASN A 48 1.23 1.62 -10.62
CA ASN A 48 1.68 2.85 -11.26
C ASN A 48 2.04 3.95 -10.23
N GLU A 49 1.22 4.12 -9.20
CA GLU A 49 1.52 5.07 -8.12
C GLU A 49 2.77 4.69 -7.32
N LEU A 50 2.99 3.41 -7.06
CA LEU A 50 4.22 2.94 -6.41
C LEU A 50 5.46 3.22 -7.26
N MET A 51 5.35 3.11 -8.58
CA MET A 51 6.48 3.35 -9.49
C MET A 51 6.80 4.84 -9.67
N LYS A 52 5.79 5.72 -9.64
CA LYS A 52 5.98 7.18 -9.75
C LYS A 52 6.77 7.77 -8.59
N ASN A 53 6.71 7.12 -7.46
CA ASN A 53 7.29 7.62 -6.23
C ASN A 53 8.22 6.57 -5.64
N ASP A 54 9.54 6.83 -5.67
CA ASP A 54 10.54 6.04 -4.91
C ASP A 54 10.42 6.36 -3.40
N ARG A 55 9.25 6.04 -2.86
CA ARG A 55 8.88 6.35 -1.47
C ARG A 55 9.65 5.50 -0.48
N GLY A 56 10.06 4.31 -0.89
CA GLY A 56 10.82 3.42 -0.02
C GLY A 56 12.16 4.01 0.36
N THR A 57 12.89 4.53 -0.63
CA THR A 57 14.18 5.20 -0.40
C THR A 57 14.00 6.49 0.38
N GLN A 58 13.08 7.35 -0.02
CA GLN A 58 12.81 8.61 0.67
C GLN A 58 12.42 8.40 2.14
N PHE A 59 11.50 7.50 2.42
CA PHE A 59 11.09 7.19 3.78
C PHE A 59 12.25 6.59 4.61
N SER A 60 13.08 5.73 4.00
CA SER A 60 14.26 5.19 4.65
C SER A 60 15.26 6.28 5.05
N GLU A 61 15.45 7.28 4.19
CA GLU A 61 16.30 8.44 4.47
C GLU A 61 15.72 9.30 5.59
N GLU A 62 14.44 9.66 5.52
CA GLU A 62 13.74 10.45 6.54
C GLU A 62 13.77 9.75 7.90
N LEU A 63 13.55 8.42 7.92
CA LEU A 63 13.61 7.62 9.14
C LEU A 63 15.04 7.54 9.69
N SER A 64 16.03 7.40 8.82
CA SER A 64 17.46 7.42 9.21
C SER A 64 17.85 8.75 9.85
N ASP A 65 17.41 9.87 9.27
CA ASP A 65 17.70 11.20 9.80
C ASP A 65 16.99 11.46 11.13
N ALA A 66 15.76 10.99 11.28
CA ALA A 66 15.04 11.03 12.55
C ALA A 66 15.77 10.22 13.64
N LEU A 67 16.23 9.00 13.34
CA LEU A 67 17.00 8.17 14.27
C LEU A 67 18.34 8.80 14.65
N LYS A 68 19.06 9.43 13.69
CA LYS A 68 20.28 10.18 13.98
C LYS A 68 20.05 11.32 14.93
N SER A 69 18.92 12.02 14.83
CA SER A 69 18.59 13.17 15.70
C SER A 69 18.44 12.79 17.17
N ILE A 70 18.11 11.53 17.47
CA ILE A 70 17.95 10.98 18.84
C ILE A 70 18.97 9.91 19.16
N GLN A 71 20.12 9.90 18.50
CA GLN A 71 21.12 8.84 18.68
C GLN A 71 21.55 8.68 20.15
N SER A 72 21.76 9.78 20.87
CA SER A 72 22.11 9.74 22.29
C SER A 72 21.06 9.04 23.14
N THR A 73 19.77 9.21 22.81
CA THR A 73 18.66 8.56 23.48
C THR A 73 18.56 7.07 23.12
N LEU A 74 18.89 6.73 21.86
CA LEU A 74 18.95 5.34 21.42
C LEU A 74 20.09 4.56 22.09
N ASP A 75 21.20 5.22 22.40
CA ASP A 75 22.35 4.61 23.11
C ASP A 75 21.99 4.23 24.56
N ASP A 76 20.96 4.85 25.15
CA ASP A 76 20.41 4.51 26.48
C ASP A 76 19.51 3.26 26.44
N ILE A 77 19.12 2.79 25.26
CA ILE A 77 18.31 1.59 25.10
C ILE A 77 19.19 0.34 25.10
N PRO A 78 18.97 -0.60 26.03
CA PRO A 78 19.75 -1.85 26.07
C PRO A 78 19.68 -2.61 24.74
N ASP A 79 20.84 -3.12 24.30
CA ASP A 79 20.99 -3.93 23.07
C ASP A 79 20.61 -3.23 21.76
N LEU A 80 20.36 -1.92 21.78
CA LEU A 80 20.12 -1.12 20.59
C LEU A 80 21.37 -0.29 20.25
N LYS A 81 21.97 -0.60 19.11
CA LYS A 81 23.06 0.20 18.54
C LYS A 81 22.64 0.62 17.15
N PHE A 82 22.48 1.92 16.97
CA PHE A 82 22.26 2.51 15.67
C PHE A 82 23.61 2.83 15.03
N SER A 83 23.85 2.31 13.83
CA SER A 83 25.00 2.63 13.00
C SER A 83 24.53 2.90 11.57
N GLU A 84 25.38 3.51 10.74
CA GLU A 84 25.06 3.78 9.32
C GLU A 84 24.75 2.52 8.52
N ASP A 85 25.26 1.35 8.95
CA ASP A 85 25.01 0.05 8.34
C ASP A 85 23.74 -0.62 8.87
N SER A 86 23.08 -0.04 9.89
CA SER A 86 21.87 -0.62 10.49
C SER A 86 20.65 -0.30 9.63
N SER A 87 19.73 -1.26 9.53
CA SER A 87 18.42 -1.00 8.91
C SER A 87 17.64 0.04 9.74
N PRO A 88 17.27 1.22 9.18
CA PRO A 88 16.49 2.22 9.90
C PRO A 88 15.15 1.65 10.41
N TYR A 89 14.52 0.78 9.63
CA TYR A 89 13.25 0.12 9.98
C TYR A 89 13.39 -0.78 11.20
N GLU A 90 14.47 -1.59 11.24
CA GLU A 90 14.71 -2.49 12.36
C GLU A 90 15.02 -1.71 13.63
N THR A 91 15.83 -0.66 13.52
CA THR A 91 16.18 0.21 14.64
C THR A 91 14.95 0.94 15.18
N ALA A 92 14.14 1.55 14.32
CA ALA A 92 12.90 2.21 14.71
C ALA A 92 11.93 1.25 15.39
N THR A 93 11.78 0.04 14.85
CA THR A 93 10.92 -0.99 15.44
C THR A 93 11.37 -1.35 16.85
N LYS A 94 12.67 -1.62 17.05
CA LYS A 94 13.22 -1.93 18.38
C LYS A 94 13.04 -0.79 19.38
N ALA A 95 13.30 0.46 18.93
CA ALA A 95 13.12 1.65 19.75
C ALA A 95 11.65 1.84 20.19
N LEU A 96 10.71 1.66 19.28
CA LEU A 96 9.27 1.76 19.59
C LEU A 96 8.79 0.64 20.51
N VAL A 97 9.24 -0.59 20.32
CA VAL A 97 8.93 -1.72 21.20
C VAL A 97 9.46 -1.46 22.60
N TYR A 98 10.70 -0.95 22.72
CA TYR A 98 11.26 -0.56 24.01
C TYR A 98 10.44 0.56 24.68
N ALA A 99 10.10 1.61 23.92
CA ALA A 99 9.33 2.74 24.40
C ALA A 99 7.93 2.32 24.92
N GLN A 100 7.27 1.40 24.23
CA GLN A 100 5.99 0.86 24.68
C GLN A 100 6.09 0.07 25.99
N ALA A 101 7.19 -0.66 26.16
CA ALA A 101 7.40 -1.48 27.36
C ALA A 101 7.94 -0.69 28.56
N ASN A 102 8.60 0.45 28.32
CA ASN A 102 9.33 1.22 29.33
C ASN A 102 8.93 2.71 29.26
N PRO A 103 7.74 3.11 29.74
CA PRO A 103 7.31 4.50 29.73
C PRO A 103 8.25 5.39 30.55
N GLY A 104 8.61 6.56 30.01
CA GLY A 104 9.52 7.52 30.61
C GLY A 104 10.14 8.46 29.59
N PRO A 105 11.10 9.31 29.99
CA PRO A 105 11.67 10.35 29.12
C PRO A 105 12.23 9.82 27.79
N VAL A 106 12.90 8.65 27.81
CA VAL A 106 13.41 7.99 26.60
C VAL A 106 12.27 7.59 25.66
N ALA A 107 11.19 7.01 26.23
CA ALA A 107 10.02 6.63 25.45
C ALA A 107 9.28 7.84 24.85
N ASP A 108 9.20 8.92 25.61
CA ASP A 108 8.57 10.17 25.15
C ASP A 108 9.34 10.78 23.98
N GLU A 109 10.67 10.84 24.08
CA GLU A 109 11.52 11.38 23.01
C GLU A 109 11.48 10.50 21.75
N VAL A 110 11.60 9.17 21.89
CA VAL A 110 11.48 8.21 20.77
C VAL A 110 10.12 8.39 20.07
N SER A 111 9.04 8.49 20.85
CA SER A 111 7.69 8.65 20.30
C SER A 111 7.52 10.01 19.62
N GLN A 112 8.02 11.08 20.21
CA GLN A 112 7.92 12.44 19.69
C GLN A 112 8.62 12.57 18.33
N VAL A 113 9.76 11.90 18.14
CA VAL A 113 10.56 12.01 16.92
C VAL A 113 10.07 11.03 15.84
N LEU A 114 9.77 9.78 16.19
CA LEU A 114 9.42 8.77 15.20
C LEU A 114 7.96 8.84 14.75
N GLN A 115 7.04 9.19 15.64
CA GLN A 115 5.60 9.21 15.31
C GLN A 115 5.25 10.13 14.14
N PRO A 116 5.75 11.37 14.02
CA PRO A 116 5.46 12.22 12.87
C PRO A 116 5.92 11.62 11.54
N VAL A 117 7.11 11.01 11.50
CA VAL A 117 7.67 10.38 10.30
C VAL A 117 6.82 9.19 9.87
N LEU A 118 6.43 8.34 10.83
CA LEU A 118 5.57 7.19 10.57
C LEU A 118 4.16 7.60 10.13
N MET A 119 3.60 8.65 10.73
CA MET A 119 2.28 9.16 10.34
C MET A 119 2.29 9.76 8.94
N ALA A 120 3.34 10.53 8.59
CA ALA A 120 3.51 11.07 7.23
C ALA A 120 3.60 9.94 6.19
N GLN A 121 4.36 8.87 6.48
CA GLN A 121 4.42 7.71 5.61
C GLN A 121 3.08 6.99 5.49
N LEU A 122 2.36 6.82 6.60
CA LEU A 122 1.04 6.20 6.60
C LEU A 122 0.04 6.99 5.73
N GLU A 123 0.04 8.32 5.81
CA GLU A 123 -0.81 9.17 4.97
C GLU A 123 -0.50 8.99 3.48
N VAL A 124 0.79 8.91 3.15
CA VAL A 124 1.26 8.67 1.79
C VAL A 124 0.80 7.30 1.27
N GLU A 125 0.94 6.26 2.08
CA GLU A 125 0.49 4.90 1.71
C GLU A 125 -1.03 4.81 1.59
N LEU A 126 -1.77 5.45 2.48
CA LEU A 126 -3.23 5.53 2.38
C LEU A 126 -3.68 6.23 1.10
N ALA A 127 -3.02 7.32 0.73
CA ALA A 127 -3.32 8.02 -0.53
C ALA A 127 -3.01 7.14 -1.74
N ALA A 128 -1.89 6.41 -1.74
CA ALA A 128 -1.51 5.49 -2.82
C ALA A 128 -2.46 4.28 -2.93
N THR A 129 -2.99 3.80 -1.81
CA THR A 129 -3.94 2.68 -1.80
C THR A 129 -5.37 3.10 -2.09
N SER A 130 -5.69 4.40 -2.09
CA SER A 130 -7.06 4.92 -2.31
C SER A 130 -7.69 4.40 -3.59
N PRO A 131 -7.04 4.43 -4.78
CA PRO A 131 -7.63 3.88 -6.00
C PRO A 131 -7.94 2.39 -5.92
N PHE A 132 -7.10 1.62 -5.22
CA PHE A 132 -7.33 0.20 -4.97
C PHE A 132 -8.53 -0.01 -4.04
N MET A 133 -8.62 0.78 -2.96
CA MET A 133 -9.72 0.70 -1.99
C MET A 133 -11.05 1.14 -2.60
N GLU A 134 -11.05 2.14 -3.47
CA GLU A 134 -12.24 2.56 -4.22
C GLU A 134 -12.73 1.46 -5.16
N GLY A 135 -11.83 0.83 -5.91
CA GLY A 135 -12.12 -0.34 -6.74
C GLY A 135 -12.68 -1.50 -5.92
N TRP A 136 -12.10 -1.78 -4.75
CA TRP A 136 -12.60 -2.78 -3.80
C TRP A 136 -13.97 -2.41 -3.22
N GLY A 137 -14.19 -1.14 -2.91
CA GLY A 137 -15.47 -0.62 -2.43
C GLY A 137 -16.58 -0.78 -3.47
N ALA A 138 -16.32 -0.40 -4.71
CA ALA A 138 -17.22 -0.58 -5.83
C ALA A 138 -17.50 -2.07 -6.09
N ALA A 139 -16.47 -2.91 -6.12
CA ALA A 139 -16.59 -4.34 -6.29
C ALA A 139 -17.36 -5.01 -5.16
N ARG A 140 -17.16 -4.57 -3.91
CA ARG A 140 -17.91 -5.07 -2.74
C ARG A 140 -19.36 -4.62 -2.73
N ALA A 141 -19.64 -3.38 -3.15
CA ALA A 141 -21.00 -2.86 -3.31
C ALA A 141 -21.75 -3.63 -4.40
N THR A 142 -21.10 -3.87 -5.55
CA THR A 142 -21.64 -4.68 -6.64
C THR A 142 -21.96 -6.08 -6.15
N ARG A 143 -21.05 -6.77 -5.45
CA ARG A 143 -21.30 -8.10 -4.87
C ARG A 143 -22.44 -8.10 -3.86
N LYS A 144 -22.63 -7.05 -3.07
CA LYS A 144 -23.73 -6.94 -2.10
C LYS A 144 -25.08 -6.78 -2.79
N ILE A 145 -25.12 -6.05 -3.91
CA ILE A 145 -26.33 -5.83 -4.71
C ILE A 145 -26.69 -7.12 -5.46
N PHE A 146 -25.74 -7.79 -6.08
CA PHE A 146 -25.97 -8.95 -6.96
C PHE A 146 -25.87 -10.30 -6.22
N GLY A 147 -25.11 -10.40 -5.14
CA GLY A 147 -25.04 -11.60 -4.30
C GLY A 147 -26.38 -11.94 -3.64
N SER A 148 -27.25 -10.97 -3.41
CA SER A 148 -28.61 -11.21 -2.95
C SER A 148 -29.54 -11.77 -4.06
N ALA A 149 -29.24 -11.52 -5.32
CA ALA A 149 -29.99 -12.05 -6.47
C ALA A 149 -29.54 -13.47 -6.86
N ALA A 150 -28.25 -13.79 -6.76
CA ALA A 150 -27.71 -15.12 -7.05
C ALA A 150 -28.11 -16.18 -6.01
N SER A 151 -28.35 -15.78 -4.76
CA SER A 151 -28.82 -16.70 -3.69
C SER A 151 -30.23 -17.18 -3.89
N LYS A 152 -31.00 -16.63 -4.85
CA LYS A 152 -32.36 -17.07 -5.14
C LYS A 152 -32.46 -18.11 -6.27
N LYS A 153 -31.37 -18.39 -6.98
CA LYS A 153 -31.28 -19.53 -7.90
C LYS A 153 -30.47 -20.63 -7.21
N SER A 154 -31.11 -21.35 -6.27
CA SER A 154 -30.65 -22.67 -5.88
C SER A 154 -30.74 -23.56 -7.12
N VAL A 155 -29.58 -23.92 -7.64
CA VAL A 155 -29.47 -24.94 -8.66
C VAL A 155 -29.90 -26.25 -8.00
N THR A 156 -31.14 -26.67 -8.23
CA THR A 156 -31.56 -28.04 -8.03
C THR A 156 -30.85 -28.87 -9.08
N PHE A 157 -29.79 -29.54 -8.68
CA PHE A 157 -29.27 -30.65 -9.44
C PHE A 157 -30.31 -31.78 -9.28
N GLU A 158 -31.12 -31.99 -10.31
CA GLU A 158 -31.85 -33.25 -10.45
C GLU A 158 -30.82 -34.34 -10.77
N GLU A 159 -30.55 -35.20 -9.80
CA GLU A 159 -29.97 -36.53 -10.05
C GLU A 159 -30.92 -37.28 -10.98
N LYS A 160 -30.51 -37.53 -12.20
CA LYS A 160 -31.16 -38.50 -13.08
C LYS A 160 -30.51 -39.85 -12.83
N ASP A 161 -31.30 -40.77 -12.27
CA ASP A 161 -31.04 -42.21 -12.26
C ASP A 161 -30.85 -42.78 -13.68
#